data_89b4855639ad2a4d9e7bae8c4029d6ab
#
_entry.id   89b4855639ad2a4d9e7bae8c4029d6ab
#
_cell.length_a   1.000
_cell.length_b   1.000
_cell.length_c   1.000
_cell.angle_alpha   90.00
_cell.angle_beta   90.00
_cell.angle_gamma   90.00
#
_symmetry.space_group_name_H-M   'P 1'
#
loop_
_entity.id
_entity.type
_entity.pdbx_description
1 polymer ?
#
loop_
_entity_poly.entity_id
_entity_poly.type
_entity_poly.pdbx_seq_one_letter_code
_entity_poly.pdbx_strand_id
1 'polypeptide(L)'
;MKRKTLGLVHTSATLVPVFAQLCKEKLPDVEVFNLVDDSLIKDVIRRGELVPLTARRLVQHVASAAEAGADCIMVTCSSVGRAVETAAGLMPIPVLRVDQPMADKAVQTGRRVGVIATLPTTLEPTADLIQRRAQKAGKQIELTSRLCEGAFDALMGGDAAKHDAMVASVL
;
A
#
# COMPACT_ATOMS: atom_id res chain seq x y z
N MET A 1 -23.70 -6.71 -19.56
CA MET A 1 -23.08 -7.25 -18.32
C MET A 1 -22.99 -6.12 -17.30
N LYS A 2 -23.24 -6.40 -16.01
CA LYS A 2 -23.04 -5.38 -14.94
C LYS A 2 -21.56 -5.01 -14.89
N ARG A 3 -21.22 -3.73 -14.89
CA ARG A 3 -19.84 -3.27 -14.67
C ARG A 3 -19.35 -3.74 -13.32
N LYS A 4 -18.07 -4.12 -13.26
CA LYS A 4 -17.42 -4.46 -12.00
C LYS A 4 -17.06 -3.19 -11.25
N THR A 5 -17.09 -3.25 -9.92
CA THR A 5 -16.83 -2.11 -9.04
C THR A 5 -15.57 -2.35 -8.20
N LEU A 6 -14.61 -1.45 -8.29
CA LEU A 6 -13.40 -1.42 -7.46
C LEU A 6 -13.56 -0.38 -6.35
N GLY A 7 -13.53 -0.83 -5.10
CA GLY A 7 -13.40 0.05 -3.94
C GLY A 7 -11.93 0.33 -3.64
N LEU A 8 -11.54 1.60 -3.59
CA LEU A 8 -10.21 2.04 -3.17
C LEU A 8 -10.29 2.58 -1.74
N VAL A 9 -9.47 2.02 -0.85
CA VAL A 9 -9.32 2.51 0.53
C VAL A 9 -7.97 3.19 0.66
N HIS A 10 -8.01 4.52 0.84
CA HIS A 10 -6.83 5.37 0.95
C HIS A 10 -6.58 5.82 2.39
N THR A 11 -5.33 5.84 2.78
CA THR A 11 -4.88 6.47 4.04
C THR A 11 -4.34 7.88 3.84
N SER A 12 -4.41 8.40 2.60
CA SER A 12 -4.04 9.77 2.25
C SER A 12 -4.91 10.27 1.09
N ALA A 13 -5.50 11.45 1.25
CA ALA A 13 -6.30 12.08 0.21
C ALA A 13 -5.50 12.43 -1.06
N THR A 14 -4.19 12.61 -0.94
CA THR A 14 -3.30 12.92 -2.07
C THR A 14 -3.23 11.80 -3.11
N LEU A 15 -3.58 10.57 -2.74
CA LEU A 15 -3.57 9.42 -3.65
C LEU A 15 -4.81 9.35 -4.54
N VAL A 16 -5.91 10.01 -4.18
CA VAL A 16 -7.17 9.95 -4.94
C VAL A 16 -6.99 10.36 -6.39
N PRO A 17 -6.42 11.53 -6.73
CA PRO A 17 -6.24 11.92 -8.14
C PRO A 17 -5.28 10.99 -8.89
N VAL A 18 -4.25 10.47 -8.23
CA VAL A 18 -3.28 9.55 -8.84
C VAL A 18 -3.97 8.24 -9.25
N PHE A 19 -4.73 7.65 -8.33
CA PHE A 19 -5.45 6.40 -8.61
C PHE A 19 -6.62 6.62 -9.57
N ALA A 20 -7.29 7.77 -9.52
CA ALA A 20 -8.33 8.11 -10.49
C ALA A 20 -7.78 8.10 -11.93
N GLN A 21 -6.61 8.72 -12.15
CA GLN A 21 -5.96 8.72 -13.46
C GLN A 21 -5.54 7.31 -13.88
N LEU A 22 -4.90 6.55 -12.98
CA LEU A 22 -4.48 5.17 -13.26
C LEU A 22 -5.67 4.26 -13.59
N CYS A 23 -6.76 4.36 -12.85
CA CYS A 23 -7.96 3.56 -13.11
C CYS A 23 -8.60 3.93 -14.45
N LYS A 24 -8.67 5.22 -14.78
CA LYS A 24 -9.17 5.66 -16.10
C LYS A 24 -8.35 5.07 -17.25
N GLU A 25 -7.03 4.99 -17.11
CA GLU A 25 -6.13 4.49 -18.15
C GLU A 25 -6.11 2.95 -18.23
N LYS A 26 -6.10 2.27 -17.08
CA LYS A 26 -5.86 0.83 -17.01
C LYS A 26 -7.14 -0.01 -16.85
N LEU A 27 -8.21 0.60 -16.38
CA LEU A 27 -9.47 -0.06 -16.03
C LEU A 27 -10.69 0.73 -16.53
N PRO A 28 -10.77 1.09 -17.84
CA PRO A 28 -11.79 2.00 -18.37
C PRO A 28 -13.23 1.46 -18.21
N ASP A 29 -13.39 0.13 -18.08
CA ASP A 29 -14.69 -0.53 -17.95
C ASP A 29 -15.07 -0.87 -16.49
N VAL A 30 -14.26 -0.44 -15.51
CA VAL A 30 -14.49 -0.67 -14.08
C VAL A 30 -15.03 0.60 -13.44
N GLU A 31 -16.09 0.47 -12.65
CA GLU A 31 -16.54 1.56 -11.77
C GLU A 31 -15.62 1.65 -10.56
N VAL A 32 -15.28 2.87 -10.14
CA VAL A 32 -14.35 3.09 -9.02
C VAL A 32 -14.95 4.07 -8.04
N PHE A 33 -14.89 3.74 -6.76
CA PHE A 33 -15.17 4.69 -5.69
C PHE A 33 -14.04 4.69 -4.65
N ASN A 34 -13.98 5.76 -3.85
CA ASN A 34 -12.90 5.96 -2.88
C ASN A 34 -13.46 6.10 -1.47
N LEU A 35 -12.86 5.41 -0.51
CA LEU A 35 -12.95 5.68 0.92
C LEU A 35 -11.60 6.25 1.37
N VAL A 36 -11.63 7.38 2.09
CA VAL A 36 -10.41 8.08 2.50
C VAL A 36 -10.44 8.32 4.01
N ASP A 37 -9.42 7.84 4.71
CA ASP A 37 -9.20 8.16 6.12
C ASP A 37 -7.72 8.45 6.35
N ASP A 38 -7.34 9.72 6.26
CA ASP A 38 -5.95 10.16 6.41
C ASP A 38 -5.47 10.14 7.87
N SER A 39 -6.37 9.96 8.83
CA SER A 39 -6.00 9.80 10.22
C SER A 39 -5.32 8.45 10.50
N LEU A 40 -5.53 7.43 9.64
CA LEU A 40 -4.88 6.12 9.79
C LEU A 40 -3.36 6.23 9.63
N ILE A 41 -2.89 6.84 8.54
CA ILE A 41 -1.44 6.98 8.33
C ILE A 41 -0.82 7.95 9.34
N LYS A 42 -1.52 9.02 9.70
CA LYS A 42 -1.07 9.96 10.75
C LYS A 42 -0.88 9.26 12.09
N ASP A 43 -1.78 8.34 12.45
CA ASP A 43 -1.65 7.57 13.68
C ASP A 43 -0.48 6.58 13.63
N VAL A 44 -0.30 5.88 12.51
CA VAL A 44 0.83 4.96 12.30
C VAL A 44 2.17 5.71 12.37
N ILE A 45 2.29 6.86 11.71
CA ILE A 45 3.52 7.69 11.76
C ILE A 45 3.80 8.16 13.18
N ARG A 46 2.80 8.71 13.87
CA ARG A 46 2.95 9.23 15.23
C ARG A 46 3.39 8.16 16.24
N ARG A 47 2.90 6.92 16.07
CA ARG A 47 3.22 5.80 16.95
C ARG A 47 4.47 5.02 16.55
N GLY A 48 4.92 5.18 15.31
CA GLY A 48 6.00 4.39 14.73
C GLY A 48 5.60 2.96 14.37
N GLU A 49 4.33 2.58 14.57
CA GLU A 49 3.84 1.22 14.32
C GLU A 49 2.32 1.18 14.02
N LEU A 50 1.87 0.06 13.44
CA LEU A 50 0.45 -0.24 13.25
C LEU A 50 -0.12 -0.88 14.52
N VAL A 51 -0.80 -0.10 15.34
CA VAL A 51 -1.46 -0.60 16.56
C VAL A 51 -2.81 -1.27 16.26
N PRO A 52 -3.30 -2.17 17.16
CA PRO A 52 -4.55 -2.91 16.96
C PRO A 52 -5.78 -2.03 16.72
N LEU A 53 -5.85 -0.86 17.37
CA LEU A 53 -6.97 0.08 17.16
C LEU A 53 -7.02 0.60 15.72
N THR A 54 -5.86 1.01 15.17
CA THR A 54 -5.75 1.51 13.80
C THR A 54 -6.00 0.40 12.79
N ALA A 55 -5.50 -0.81 13.05
CA ALA A 55 -5.77 -1.99 12.24
C ALA A 55 -7.28 -2.32 12.20
N ARG A 56 -7.97 -2.28 13.35
CA ARG A 56 -9.42 -2.49 13.42
C ARG A 56 -10.19 -1.46 12.60
N ARG A 57 -9.82 -0.18 12.65
CA ARG A 57 -10.46 0.88 11.86
C ARG A 57 -10.30 0.62 10.36
N LEU A 58 -9.11 0.19 9.91
CA LEU A 58 -8.92 -0.20 8.52
C LEU A 58 -9.85 -1.34 8.11
N VAL A 59 -9.97 -2.40 8.92
CA VAL A 59 -10.89 -3.52 8.66
C VAL A 59 -12.33 -3.03 8.52
N GLN A 60 -12.76 -2.06 9.34
CA GLN A 60 -14.08 -1.44 9.23
C GLN A 60 -14.27 -0.69 7.90
N HIS A 61 -13.26 0.05 7.42
CA HIS A 61 -13.33 0.71 6.11
C HIS A 61 -13.39 -0.30 4.96
N VAL A 62 -12.66 -1.39 5.06
CA VAL A 62 -12.74 -2.48 4.08
C VAL A 62 -14.14 -3.12 4.08
N ALA A 63 -14.71 -3.38 5.25
CA ALA A 63 -16.08 -3.88 5.37
C ALA A 63 -17.10 -2.91 4.76
N SER A 64 -16.98 -1.61 5.07
CA SER A 64 -17.85 -0.57 4.49
C SER A 64 -17.74 -0.49 2.96
N ALA A 65 -16.54 -0.70 2.40
CA ALA A 65 -16.35 -0.75 0.95
C ALA A 65 -17.05 -1.97 0.33
N ALA A 66 -17.00 -3.13 1.01
CA ALA A 66 -17.72 -4.33 0.56
C ALA A 66 -19.24 -4.13 0.62
N GLU A 67 -19.76 -3.55 1.70
CA GLU A 67 -21.18 -3.21 1.88
C GLU A 67 -21.66 -2.17 0.86
N ALA A 68 -20.79 -1.25 0.44
CA ALA A 68 -21.07 -0.28 -0.64
C ALA A 68 -21.14 -0.92 -2.03
N GLY A 69 -20.90 -2.23 -2.15
CA GLY A 69 -21.07 -2.98 -3.39
C GLY A 69 -19.80 -3.13 -4.23
N ALA A 70 -18.61 -3.02 -3.63
CA ALA A 70 -17.38 -3.37 -4.32
C ALA A 70 -17.37 -4.86 -4.70
N ASP A 71 -16.94 -5.17 -5.92
CA ASP A 71 -16.61 -6.54 -6.35
C ASP A 71 -15.16 -6.92 -5.95
N CYS A 72 -14.31 -5.91 -5.74
CA CYS A 72 -12.92 -6.04 -5.30
C CYS A 72 -12.52 -4.78 -4.54
N ILE A 73 -11.66 -4.91 -3.55
CA ILE A 73 -11.15 -3.76 -2.78
C ILE A 73 -9.62 -3.72 -2.89
N MET A 74 -9.06 -2.52 -3.07
CA MET A 74 -7.62 -2.30 -2.97
C MET A 74 -7.32 -1.26 -1.89
N VAL A 75 -6.44 -1.60 -0.97
CA VAL A 75 -5.91 -0.67 0.02
C VAL A 75 -4.56 -0.13 -0.47
N THR A 76 -4.44 1.19 -0.57
CA THR A 76 -3.34 1.88 -1.27
C THR A 76 -2.21 2.32 -0.33
N CYS A 77 -2.00 1.61 0.77
CA CYS A 77 -0.99 1.97 1.77
C CYS A 77 -0.27 0.72 2.29
N SER A 78 1.05 0.68 2.13
CA SER A 78 1.90 -0.43 2.59
C SER A 78 2.03 -0.48 4.11
N SER A 79 2.01 0.68 4.80
CA SER A 79 2.16 0.77 6.26
C SER A 79 1.06 0.04 7.03
N VAL A 80 -0.11 -0.14 6.44
CA VAL A 80 -1.25 -0.88 7.04
C VAL A 80 -1.41 -2.30 6.46
N GLY A 81 -0.43 -2.79 5.73
CA GLY A 81 -0.51 -4.03 4.95
C GLY A 81 -0.89 -5.27 5.75
N ARG A 82 -0.45 -5.38 7.01
CA ARG A 82 -0.84 -6.49 7.90
C ARG A 82 -2.34 -6.47 8.21
N ALA A 83 -2.93 -5.31 8.41
CA ALA A 83 -4.37 -5.18 8.60
C ALA A 83 -5.16 -5.50 7.33
N VAL A 84 -4.60 -5.20 6.14
CA VAL A 84 -5.18 -5.58 4.85
C VAL A 84 -5.25 -7.11 4.71
N GLU A 85 -4.18 -7.82 5.08
CA GLU A 85 -4.14 -9.28 5.06
C GLU A 85 -5.18 -9.89 6.02
N THR A 86 -5.35 -9.29 7.20
CA THR A 86 -6.41 -9.68 8.15
C THR A 86 -7.79 -9.45 7.54
N ALA A 87 -8.04 -8.26 6.96
CA ALA A 87 -9.31 -7.94 6.31
C ALA A 87 -9.61 -8.91 5.17
N ALA A 88 -8.61 -9.26 4.35
CA ALA A 88 -8.77 -10.21 3.24
C ALA A 88 -9.27 -11.59 3.69
N GLY A 89 -8.87 -12.03 4.88
CA GLY A 89 -9.37 -13.29 5.46
C GLY A 89 -10.82 -13.22 6.00
N LEU A 90 -11.37 -12.02 6.16
CA LEU A 90 -12.70 -11.79 6.72
C LEU A 90 -13.75 -11.42 5.65
N MET A 91 -13.33 -11.01 4.46
CA MET A 91 -14.25 -10.53 3.42
C MET A 91 -14.58 -11.64 2.40
N PRO A 92 -15.83 -11.67 1.90
CA PRO A 92 -16.24 -12.63 0.87
C PRO A 92 -15.77 -12.25 -0.55
N ILE A 93 -15.16 -11.07 -0.70
CA ILE A 93 -14.65 -10.54 -1.96
C ILE A 93 -13.14 -10.32 -1.87
N PRO A 94 -12.41 -10.27 -2.99
CA PRO A 94 -10.97 -10.03 -2.98
C PRO A 94 -10.61 -8.68 -2.35
N VAL A 95 -9.65 -8.70 -1.42
CA VAL A 95 -9.03 -7.51 -0.83
C VAL A 95 -7.55 -7.54 -1.13
N LEU A 96 -7.06 -6.50 -1.79
CA LEU A 96 -5.72 -6.43 -2.35
C LEU A 96 -4.86 -5.41 -1.59
N ARG A 97 -3.61 -5.77 -1.36
CA ARG A 97 -2.55 -4.82 -0.98
C ARG A 97 -1.94 -4.22 -2.25
N VAL A 98 -1.76 -2.92 -2.27
CA VAL A 98 -1.15 -2.21 -3.41
C VAL A 98 0.29 -2.66 -3.70
N ASP A 99 1.04 -3.04 -2.68
CA ASP A 99 2.45 -3.41 -2.74
C ASP A 99 2.71 -4.90 -3.04
N GLN A 100 1.68 -5.76 -2.96
CA GLN A 100 1.88 -7.20 -3.17
C GLN A 100 2.35 -7.56 -4.59
N PRO A 101 1.78 -7.01 -5.68
CA PRO A 101 2.26 -7.32 -7.03
C PRO A 101 3.71 -6.89 -7.26
N MET A 102 4.14 -5.79 -6.66
CA MET A 102 5.52 -5.32 -6.69
C MET A 102 6.45 -6.32 -5.98
N ALA A 103 6.06 -6.78 -4.78
CA ALA A 103 6.82 -7.77 -4.02
C ALA A 103 6.95 -9.11 -4.78
N ASP A 104 5.86 -9.57 -5.40
CA ASP A 104 5.87 -10.78 -6.23
C ASP A 104 6.81 -10.64 -7.43
N LYS A 105 6.76 -9.50 -8.12
CA LYS A 105 7.64 -9.19 -9.25
C LYS A 105 9.11 -9.15 -8.81
N ALA A 106 9.44 -8.49 -7.71
CA ALA A 106 10.81 -8.42 -7.19
C ALA A 106 11.38 -9.83 -6.92
N VAL A 107 10.62 -10.68 -6.25
CA VAL A 107 10.99 -12.08 -5.96
C VAL A 107 11.14 -12.91 -7.23
N GLN A 108 10.36 -12.63 -8.27
CA GLN A 108 10.47 -13.34 -9.56
C GLN A 108 11.70 -12.91 -10.35
N THR A 109 12.09 -11.64 -10.27
CA THR A 109 13.07 -11.01 -11.14
C THR A 109 14.52 -11.20 -10.65
N GLY A 110 14.74 -11.17 -9.32
CA GLY A 110 16.09 -11.15 -8.78
C GLY A 110 16.28 -11.99 -7.51
N ARG A 111 17.56 -12.34 -7.25
CA ARG A 111 17.99 -12.94 -5.97
C ARG A 111 18.47 -11.89 -4.97
N ARG A 112 19.01 -10.76 -5.45
CA ARG A 112 19.37 -9.60 -4.64
C ARG A 112 18.31 -8.54 -4.84
N VAL A 113 17.61 -8.18 -3.78
CA VAL A 113 16.47 -7.24 -3.82
C VAL A 113 16.78 -6.07 -2.89
N GLY A 114 16.80 -4.87 -3.44
CA GLY A 114 16.87 -3.63 -2.68
C GLY A 114 15.47 -3.10 -2.40
N VAL A 115 15.23 -2.67 -1.16
CA VAL A 115 14.00 -1.96 -0.75
C VAL A 115 14.37 -0.61 -0.22
N ILE A 116 13.77 0.42 -0.78
CA ILE A 116 13.86 1.79 -0.26
C ILE A 116 12.46 2.30 0.09
N ALA A 117 12.37 3.08 1.14
CA ALA A 117 11.14 3.75 1.53
C ALA A 117 11.44 5.10 2.19
N THR A 118 10.45 5.97 2.24
CA THR A 118 10.56 7.31 2.82
C THR A 118 10.06 7.38 4.27
N LEU A 119 9.47 6.29 4.76
CA LEU A 119 9.03 6.12 6.14
C LEU A 119 9.46 4.77 6.70
N PRO A 120 9.92 4.69 7.98
CA PRO A 120 10.22 3.41 8.65
C PRO A 120 8.99 2.49 8.67
N THR A 121 7.82 3.06 8.96
CA THR A 121 6.51 2.36 9.00
C THR A 121 6.05 1.83 7.63
N THR A 122 6.74 2.18 6.55
CA THR A 122 6.57 1.61 5.21
C THR A 122 7.68 0.61 4.90
N LEU A 123 8.93 0.92 5.28
CA LEU A 123 10.11 0.12 4.96
C LEU A 123 10.01 -1.30 5.54
N GLU A 124 9.76 -1.40 6.84
CA GLU A 124 9.69 -2.68 7.54
C GLU A 124 8.55 -3.58 7.04
N PRO A 125 7.27 -3.10 6.90
CA PRO A 125 6.20 -3.93 6.36
C PRO A 125 6.42 -4.38 4.91
N THR A 126 7.11 -3.56 4.11
CA THR A 126 7.43 -3.90 2.71
C THR A 126 8.53 -4.95 2.64
N ALA A 127 9.59 -4.81 3.43
CA ALA A 127 10.66 -5.78 3.52
C ALA A 127 10.14 -7.15 4.01
N ASP A 128 9.33 -7.16 5.07
CA ASP A 128 8.65 -8.36 5.57
C ASP A 128 7.75 -9.01 4.50
N LEU A 129 6.97 -8.21 3.77
CA LEU A 129 6.15 -8.73 2.68
C LEU A 129 7.01 -9.46 1.64
N ILE A 130 8.08 -8.83 1.14
CA ILE A 130 8.97 -9.42 0.13
C ILE A 130 9.58 -10.73 0.64
N GLN A 131 10.04 -10.76 1.89
CA GLN A 131 10.60 -11.97 2.51
C GLN A 131 9.57 -13.11 2.55
N ARG A 132 8.35 -12.83 3.00
CA ARG A 132 7.25 -13.83 3.03
C ARG A 132 6.83 -14.28 1.63
N ARG A 133 6.85 -13.38 0.64
CA ARG A 133 6.57 -13.74 -0.76
C ARG A 133 7.66 -14.64 -1.34
N ALA A 134 8.93 -14.40 -1.00
CA ALA A 134 10.06 -15.26 -1.38
C ALA A 134 9.92 -16.67 -0.76
N GLN A 135 9.63 -16.75 0.53
CA GLN A 135 9.37 -18.02 1.22
C GLN A 135 8.21 -18.79 0.56
N LYS A 136 7.09 -18.11 0.28
CA LYS A 136 5.94 -18.74 -0.38
C LYS A 136 6.28 -19.25 -1.79
N ALA A 137 7.19 -18.57 -2.49
CA ALA A 137 7.67 -18.99 -3.81
C ALA A 137 8.80 -20.04 -3.78
N GLY A 138 9.23 -20.48 -2.59
CA GLY A 138 10.36 -21.40 -2.42
C GLY A 138 11.71 -20.79 -2.85
N LYS A 139 11.83 -19.47 -2.85
CA LYS A 139 13.02 -18.74 -3.29
C LYS A 139 13.80 -18.19 -2.09
N GLN A 140 15.13 -18.27 -2.19
CA GLN A 140 16.03 -17.54 -1.29
C GLN A 140 16.45 -16.24 -1.95
N ILE A 141 16.30 -15.13 -1.22
CA ILE A 141 16.71 -13.79 -1.65
C ILE A 141 17.63 -13.17 -0.60
N GLU A 142 18.53 -12.33 -1.06
CA GLU A 142 19.30 -11.39 -0.26
C GLU A 142 18.57 -10.04 -0.29
N LEU A 143 18.07 -9.60 0.86
CA LEU A 143 17.27 -8.38 0.98
C LEU A 143 18.08 -7.29 1.66
N THR A 144 18.24 -6.15 1.02
CA THR A 144 18.83 -4.93 1.58
C THR A 144 17.77 -3.85 1.69
N SER A 145 17.67 -3.20 2.85
CA SER A 145 16.69 -2.14 3.09
C SER A 145 17.39 -0.82 3.41
N ARG A 146 16.89 0.28 2.83
CA ARG A 146 17.38 1.64 3.13
C ARG A 146 16.22 2.62 3.29
N LEU A 147 16.33 3.47 4.31
CA LEU A 147 15.41 4.56 4.55
C LEU A 147 15.92 5.83 3.88
N CYS A 148 15.06 6.50 3.11
CA CYS A 148 15.31 7.84 2.57
C CYS A 148 14.81 8.87 3.58
N GLU A 149 15.62 9.14 4.61
CA GLU A 149 15.24 10.04 5.70
C GLU A 149 14.90 11.43 5.20
N GLY A 150 13.80 12.01 5.71
CA GLY A 150 13.34 13.36 5.34
C GLY A 150 12.68 13.49 3.96
N ALA A 151 12.73 12.46 3.10
CA ALA A 151 12.10 12.53 1.78
C ALA A 151 10.56 12.62 1.88
N PHE A 152 9.95 11.93 2.84
CA PHE A 152 8.51 12.04 3.06
C PHE A 152 8.08 13.45 3.48
N ASP A 153 8.84 14.09 4.37
CA ASP A 153 8.55 15.45 4.85
C ASP A 153 8.71 16.47 3.71
N ALA A 154 9.71 16.29 2.84
CA ALA A 154 9.86 17.11 1.64
C ALA A 154 8.64 17.01 0.71
N LEU A 155 8.15 15.79 0.46
CA LEU A 155 6.95 15.56 -0.34
C LEU A 155 5.70 16.20 0.27
N MET A 156 5.50 16.00 1.58
CA MET A 156 4.34 16.57 2.29
C MET A 156 4.40 18.09 2.41
N GLY A 157 5.61 18.66 2.40
CA GLY A 157 5.86 20.10 2.30
C GLY A 157 5.67 20.68 0.90
N GLY A 158 5.35 19.85 -0.10
CA GLY A 158 5.13 20.27 -1.49
C GLY A 158 6.40 20.35 -2.34
N ASP A 159 7.55 19.92 -1.83
CA ASP A 159 8.85 19.92 -2.53
C ASP A 159 9.12 18.53 -3.16
N ALA A 160 8.42 18.23 -4.23
CA ALA A 160 8.58 16.97 -4.96
C ALA A 160 9.99 16.82 -5.56
N ALA A 161 10.62 17.91 -6.00
CA ALA A 161 11.96 17.88 -6.58
C ALA A 161 13.00 17.45 -5.54
N LYS A 162 12.90 17.98 -4.32
CA LYS A 162 13.75 17.58 -3.20
C LYS A 162 13.51 16.12 -2.81
N HIS A 163 12.25 15.70 -2.72
CA HIS A 163 11.90 14.29 -2.48
C HIS A 163 12.60 13.39 -3.49
N ASP A 164 12.46 13.68 -4.79
CA ASP A 164 13.00 12.84 -5.86
C ASP A 164 14.52 12.77 -5.83
N ALA A 165 15.19 13.92 -5.57
CA ALA A 165 16.64 13.97 -5.41
C ALA A 165 17.13 13.14 -4.22
N MET A 166 16.41 13.18 -3.07
CA MET A 166 16.74 12.39 -1.88
C MET A 166 16.56 10.89 -2.14
N VAL A 167 15.47 10.50 -2.80
CA VAL A 167 15.24 9.09 -3.17
C VAL A 167 16.31 8.60 -4.15
N ALA A 168 16.64 9.38 -5.17
CA ALA A 168 17.67 9.04 -6.14
C ALA A 168 19.07 8.88 -5.52
N SER A 169 19.37 9.62 -4.46
CA SER A 169 20.67 9.54 -3.77
C SER A 169 20.90 8.25 -2.98
N VAL A 170 19.85 7.47 -2.74
CA VAL A 170 19.88 6.22 -1.97
C VAL A 170 19.96 4.98 -2.89
N LEU A 171 19.67 5.16 -4.17
CA LEU A 171 19.76 4.10 -5.21
C LEU A 171 21.21 3.80 -5.57
#